data_a1dbded129e20c86a63b733d4f42c62f
#
_entry.id   a1dbded129e20c86a63b733d4f42c62f
#
_cell.length_a   1.000
_cell.length_b   1.000
_cell.length_c   1.000
_cell.angle_alpha   90.00
_cell.angle_beta   90.00
_cell.angle_gamma   90.00
#
_symmetry.space_group_name_H-M   'P 1'
#
loop_
_entity.id
_entity.type
_entity.pdbx_description
1 polymer ?
#
loop_
_entity_poly.entity_id
_entity_poly.type
_entity_poly.pdbx_seq_one_letter_code
_entity_poly.pdbx_strand_id
1 'polypeptide(L)'
;ASLAESGFDPLSRTCRFMLTEEAHHMFVGETGVGRVVQRTCDLMKEHDTDDVRPFGGIDLKTLQKYLNFHFSVSCDLFGQELSTNAANYYNMGIKGRYNESKIQDDHQLYDSAYSVMECKDDKISMAEVPELNSVNERLRDDYIDDSELGLRRWNKIIEDAGIDFRFSLPHRAFHREIGQFASVQADPEGKLLSKREWDSKKEQWLPSDDDHEFVQSLMIPVTEPGKIAGWIAPPKGKINRQPFEFEFVRFH
;
A
#
# COMPACT_ATOMS: atom_id res chain seq x y z
N ALA A 1 -3.08 7.26 -12.97
CA ALA A 1 -3.29 6.68 -14.30
C ALA A 1 -4.61 7.18 -14.92
N SER A 2 -5.79 7.01 -14.29
CA SER A 2 -7.09 7.36 -14.90
C SER A 2 -7.24 8.85 -15.33
N LEU A 3 -6.56 9.78 -14.67
CA LEU A 3 -6.55 11.19 -15.04
C LEU A 3 -5.65 11.49 -16.24
N ALA A 4 -4.70 10.61 -16.56
CA ALA A 4 -3.88 10.75 -17.75
C ALA A 4 -4.67 10.53 -19.05
N GLU A 5 -5.85 9.91 -18.95
CA GLU A 5 -6.80 9.70 -20.04
C GLU A 5 -7.90 10.79 -20.10
N SER A 6 -7.73 11.89 -19.37
CA SER A 6 -8.65 13.02 -19.40
C SER A 6 -8.67 13.70 -20.75
N GLY A 7 -9.86 14.04 -21.24
CA GLY A 7 -10.05 14.91 -22.41
C GLY A 7 -9.62 16.37 -22.18
N PHE A 8 -9.38 16.76 -20.91
CA PHE A 8 -8.81 18.07 -20.58
C PHE A 8 -7.29 18.02 -20.69
N ASP A 9 -6.74 18.44 -21.83
CA ASP A 9 -5.33 18.29 -22.18
C ASP A 9 -4.33 18.77 -21.12
N PRO A 10 -4.48 19.93 -20.44
CA PRO A 10 -3.55 20.33 -19.39
C PRO A 10 -3.44 19.32 -18.27
N LEU A 11 -4.57 18.73 -17.82
CA LEU A 11 -4.60 17.71 -16.79
C LEU A 11 -3.98 16.39 -17.27
N SER A 12 -4.39 15.92 -18.43
CA SER A 12 -3.86 14.69 -19.05
C SER A 12 -2.35 14.76 -19.22
N ARG A 13 -1.85 15.86 -19.77
CA ARG A 13 -0.41 16.07 -19.98
C ARG A 13 0.37 16.09 -18.68
N THR A 14 -0.10 16.82 -17.68
CA THR A 14 0.53 16.88 -16.35
C THR A 14 0.56 15.48 -15.72
N CYS A 15 -0.56 14.76 -15.76
CA CYS A 15 -0.61 13.41 -15.21
C CYS A 15 0.33 12.43 -15.92
N ARG A 16 0.50 12.54 -17.23
CA ARG A 16 1.47 11.70 -17.98
C ARG A 16 2.91 11.96 -17.58
N PHE A 17 3.29 13.21 -17.33
CA PHE A 17 4.60 13.51 -16.74
C PHE A 17 4.75 12.91 -15.35
N MET A 18 3.75 13.08 -14.49
CA MET A 18 3.76 12.51 -13.14
C MET A 18 3.89 10.98 -13.14
N LEU A 19 3.29 10.27 -14.10
CA LEU A 19 3.40 8.81 -14.18
C LEU A 19 4.85 8.32 -14.34
N THR A 20 5.71 9.12 -14.97
CA THR A 20 7.15 8.78 -15.06
C THR A 20 7.83 8.91 -13.70
N GLU A 21 7.53 9.96 -12.96
CA GLU A 21 8.03 10.16 -11.59
C GLU A 21 7.48 9.10 -10.63
N GLU A 22 6.19 8.78 -10.74
CA GLU A 22 5.55 7.77 -9.90
C GLU A 22 6.13 6.37 -10.13
N ALA A 23 6.53 6.02 -11.34
CA ALA A 23 7.23 4.77 -11.60
C ALA A 23 8.55 4.68 -10.82
N HIS A 24 9.27 5.82 -10.70
CA HIS A 24 10.48 5.92 -9.88
C HIS A 24 10.16 5.83 -8.39
N HIS A 25 9.15 6.55 -7.91
CA HIS A 25 8.72 6.52 -6.51
C HIS A 25 8.28 5.12 -6.09
N MET A 26 7.52 4.42 -6.91
CA MET A 26 7.11 3.02 -6.68
C MET A 26 8.33 2.10 -6.54
N PHE A 27 9.30 2.22 -7.45
CA PHE A 27 10.54 1.43 -7.39
C PHE A 27 11.34 1.72 -6.12
N VAL A 28 11.51 2.99 -5.76
CA VAL A 28 12.25 3.41 -4.56
C VAL A 28 11.52 2.94 -3.30
N GLY A 29 10.18 3.10 -3.24
CA GLY A 29 9.37 2.66 -2.11
C GLY A 29 9.41 1.14 -1.92
N GLU A 30 9.17 0.38 -2.98
CA GLU A 30 9.21 -1.10 -2.93
C GLU A 30 10.60 -1.60 -2.51
N THR A 31 11.66 -1.05 -3.12
CA THR A 31 13.03 -1.43 -2.82
C THR A 31 13.43 -1.02 -1.41
N GLY A 32 12.99 0.17 -0.97
CA GLY A 32 13.23 0.69 0.38
C GLY A 32 12.65 -0.23 1.44
N VAL A 33 11.36 -0.56 1.35
CA VAL A 33 10.70 -1.51 2.27
C VAL A 33 11.37 -2.88 2.22
N GLY A 34 11.69 -3.40 1.02
CA GLY A 34 12.41 -4.67 0.87
C GLY A 34 13.75 -4.69 1.61
N ARG A 35 14.48 -3.57 1.64
CA ARG A 35 15.74 -3.43 2.39
C ARG A 35 15.52 -3.36 3.90
N VAL A 36 14.42 -2.77 4.37
CA VAL A 36 14.03 -2.81 5.79
C VAL A 36 13.73 -4.25 6.19
N VAL A 37 12.91 -4.96 5.41
CA VAL A 37 12.59 -6.38 5.63
C VAL A 37 13.87 -7.23 5.64
N GLN A 38 14.79 -7.00 4.70
CA GLN A 38 16.07 -7.72 4.67
C GLN A 38 16.87 -7.50 5.97
N ARG A 39 16.98 -6.23 6.43
CA ARG A 39 17.70 -5.94 7.67
C ARG A 39 17.07 -6.60 8.88
N THR A 40 15.75 -6.58 8.96
CA THR A 40 15.02 -7.28 10.02
C THR A 40 15.35 -8.77 10.02
N CYS A 41 15.28 -9.43 8.85
CA CYS A 41 15.63 -10.84 8.71
C CYS A 41 17.09 -11.13 9.09
N ASP A 42 18.01 -10.25 8.72
CA ASP A 42 19.44 -10.39 9.06
C ASP A 42 19.63 -10.33 10.58
N LEU A 43 18.99 -9.37 11.27
CA LEU A 43 19.04 -9.23 12.73
C LEU A 43 18.38 -10.42 13.45
N MET A 44 17.25 -10.92 12.96
CA MET A 44 16.59 -12.10 13.51
C MET A 44 17.51 -13.33 13.51
N LYS A 45 18.27 -13.51 12.43
CA LYS A 45 19.25 -14.60 12.31
C LYS A 45 20.49 -14.37 13.17
N GLU A 46 21.00 -13.15 13.21
CA GLU A 46 22.21 -12.78 13.96
C GLU A 46 22.02 -12.98 15.46
N HIS A 47 20.81 -12.71 15.98
CA HIS A 47 20.49 -12.72 17.40
C HIS A 47 19.54 -13.84 17.83
N ASP A 48 19.13 -14.71 16.91
CA ASP A 48 18.19 -15.80 17.15
C ASP A 48 16.92 -15.35 17.90
N THR A 49 16.27 -14.29 17.41
CA THR A 49 15.12 -13.65 18.05
C THR A 49 14.15 -13.02 17.05
N ASP A 50 12.87 -13.00 17.36
CA ASP A 50 11.85 -12.26 16.61
C ASP A 50 11.77 -10.79 17.04
N ASP A 51 12.24 -10.44 18.23
CA ASP A 51 12.32 -9.07 18.73
C ASP A 51 13.66 -8.45 18.35
N VAL A 52 13.67 -7.64 17.29
CA VAL A 52 14.88 -6.97 16.79
C VAL A 52 14.99 -5.51 17.23
N ARG A 53 14.02 -4.98 18.00
CA ARG A 53 14.05 -3.60 18.50
C ARG A 53 15.28 -3.28 19.35
N PRO A 54 15.75 -4.16 20.26
CA PRO A 54 16.97 -3.92 21.04
C PRO A 54 18.24 -3.76 20.19
N PHE A 55 18.21 -4.25 18.94
CA PHE A 55 19.32 -4.19 17.99
C PHE A 55 19.13 -3.09 16.92
N GLY A 56 18.16 -2.19 17.12
CA GLY A 56 17.86 -1.08 16.21
C GLY A 56 17.16 -1.48 14.92
N GLY A 57 16.53 -2.66 14.87
CA GLY A 57 15.70 -3.12 13.78
C GLY A 57 14.21 -2.85 14.00
N ILE A 58 13.40 -3.04 12.97
CA ILE A 58 11.93 -2.93 13.04
C ILE A 58 11.35 -4.34 12.85
N ASP A 59 10.60 -4.85 13.84
CA ASP A 59 10.04 -6.19 13.80
C ASP A 59 9.10 -6.40 12.62
N LEU A 60 9.04 -7.63 12.08
CA LEU A 60 8.10 -7.99 11.02
C LEU A 60 6.64 -7.73 11.42
N LYS A 61 6.29 -7.94 12.69
CA LYS A 61 4.96 -7.64 13.22
C LYS A 61 4.64 -6.14 13.19
N THR A 62 5.60 -5.31 13.55
CA THR A 62 5.47 -3.84 13.46
C THR A 62 5.33 -3.41 12.00
N LEU A 63 6.13 -3.96 11.07
CA LEU A 63 6.00 -3.70 9.65
C LEU A 63 4.63 -4.12 9.11
N GLN A 64 4.08 -5.26 9.56
CA GLN A 64 2.72 -5.69 9.19
C GLN A 64 1.66 -4.68 9.64
N LYS A 65 1.78 -4.11 10.84
CA LYS A 65 0.85 -3.08 11.33
C LYS A 65 0.87 -1.82 10.46
N TYR A 66 2.06 -1.36 10.08
CA TYR A 66 2.21 -0.23 9.16
C TYR A 66 1.67 -0.55 7.76
N LEU A 67 1.89 -1.76 7.26
CA LEU A 67 1.32 -2.22 6.00
C LEU A 67 -0.21 -2.18 6.04
N ASN A 68 -0.83 -2.70 7.09
CA ASN A 68 -2.27 -2.67 7.29
C ASN A 68 -2.83 -1.24 7.28
N PHE A 69 -2.17 -0.34 8.02
CA PHE A 69 -2.57 1.07 8.11
C PHE A 69 -2.48 1.75 6.74
N HIS A 70 -1.32 1.70 6.09
CA HIS A 70 -1.11 2.38 4.81
C HIS A 70 -1.97 1.82 3.70
N PHE A 71 -2.20 0.51 3.66
CA PHE A 71 -3.11 -0.12 2.70
C PHE A 71 -4.55 0.42 2.84
N SER A 72 -5.06 0.49 4.08
CA SER A 72 -6.41 0.99 4.34
C SER A 72 -6.60 2.44 3.92
N VAL A 73 -5.66 3.32 4.29
CA VAL A 73 -5.66 4.73 3.90
C VAL A 73 -5.55 4.88 2.38
N SER A 74 -4.72 4.06 1.72
CA SER A 74 -4.58 4.08 0.27
C SER A 74 -5.87 3.64 -0.44
N CYS A 75 -6.57 2.64 0.09
CA CYS A 75 -7.87 2.22 -0.42
C CYS A 75 -8.92 3.36 -0.37
N ASP A 76 -8.83 4.24 0.62
CA ASP A 76 -9.74 5.37 0.77
C ASP A 76 -9.50 6.48 -0.28
N LEU A 77 -8.31 6.57 -0.87
CA LEU A 77 -8.02 7.53 -1.94
C LEU A 77 -8.88 7.33 -3.20
N PHE A 78 -9.40 6.13 -3.42
CA PHE A 78 -10.31 5.84 -4.54
C PHE A 78 -11.73 6.35 -4.32
N GLY A 79 -12.10 6.72 -3.09
CA GLY A 79 -13.42 7.21 -2.75
C GLY A 79 -14.41 6.08 -2.43
N GLN A 80 -15.70 6.36 -2.59
CA GLN A 80 -16.76 5.39 -2.32
C GLN A 80 -16.76 4.26 -3.36
N GLU A 81 -17.21 3.07 -2.96
CA GLU A 81 -17.33 1.88 -3.81
C GLU A 81 -18.30 2.14 -4.98
N LEU A 82 -19.41 2.82 -4.69
CA LEU A 82 -20.38 3.26 -5.68
C LEU A 82 -20.38 4.78 -5.79
N SER A 83 -20.27 5.31 -7.01
CA SER A 83 -20.21 6.75 -7.22
C SER A 83 -20.82 7.18 -8.54
N THR A 84 -21.95 7.89 -8.46
CA THR A 84 -22.52 8.59 -9.62
C THR A 84 -21.64 9.74 -10.09
N ASN A 85 -20.86 10.36 -9.20
CA ASN A 85 -19.90 11.39 -9.57
C ASN A 85 -18.77 10.81 -10.42
N ALA A 86 -18.26 9.62 -10.09
CA ALA A 86 -17.25 8.95 -10.90
C ALA A 86 -17.79 8.62 -12.30
N ALA A 87 -19.05 8.14 -12.38
CA ALA A 87 -19.73 7.91 -13.63
C ALA A 87 -19.89 9.20 -14.47
N ASN A 88 -20.30 10.30 -13.84
CA ASN A 88 -20.43 11.58 -14.50
C ASN A 88 -19.08 12.08 -15.03
N TYR A 89 -18.00 11.98 -14.25
CA TYR A 89 -16.67 12.40 -14.70
C TYR A 89 -16.15 11.54 -15.85
N TYR A 90 -16.46 10.25 -15.85
CA TYR A 90 -16.15 9.37 -16.97
C TYR A 90 -16.92 9.81 -18.23
N ASN A 91 -18.24 9.97 -18.13
CA ASN A 91 -19.10 10.39 -19.24
C ASN A 91 -18.71 11.76 -19.81
N MET A 92 -18.20 12.64 -18.98
CA MET A 92 -17.69 13.96 -19.40
C MET A 92 -16.27 13.92 -19.99
N GLY A 93 -15.64 12.75 -20.04
CA GLY A 93 -14.27 12.58 -20.52
C GLY A 93 -13.21 13.20 -19.62
N ILE A 94 -13.53 13.48 -18.35
CA ILE A 94 -12.58 14.07 -17.38
C ILE A 94 -11.70 13.01 -16.72
N LYS A 95 -12.24 11.79 -16.55
CA LYS A 95 -11.57 10.66 -15.90
C LYS A 95 -11.76 9.40 -16.75
N GLY A 96 -10.67 8.72 -17.07
CA GLY A 96 -10.70 7.42 -17.74
C GLY A 96 -10.58 6.25 -16.75
N ARG A 97 -10.45 5.05 -17.30
CA ARG A 97 -10.12 3.83 -16.56
C ARG A 97 -8.60 3.66 -16.42
N TYR A 98 -8.17 2.85 -15.48
CA TYR A 98 -6.79 2.37 -15.45
C TYR A 98 -6.50 1.55 -16.73
N ASN A 99 -5.33 1.78 -17.34
CA ASN A 99 -4.95 1.14 -18.60
C ASN A 99 -5.96 1.33 -19.76
N GLU A 100 -6.68 2.45 -19.81
CA GLU A 100 -7.66 2.79 -20.85
C GLU A 100 -7.16 2.51 -22.26
N SER A 101 -5.90 2.85 -22.56
CA SER A 101 -5.27 2.64 -23.87
C SER A 101 -5.16 1.17 -24.29
N LYS A 102 -5.34 0.22 -23.36
CA LYS A 102 -5.34 -1.22 -23.61
C LYS A 102 -6.74 -1.81 -23.79
N ILE A 103 -7.77 -1.01 -23.53
CA ILE A 103 -9.16 -1.42 -23.60
C ILE A 103 -9.73 -0.92 -24.93
N GLN A 104 -10.13 -1.83 -25.80
CA GLN A 104 -10.58 -1.52 -27.15
C GLN A 104 -12.09 -1.35 -27.29
N ASP A 105 -12.86 -1.65 -26.24
CA ASP A 105 -14.32 -1.68 -26.29
C ASP A 105 -14.95 -0.90 -25.13
N ASP A 106 -15.36 0.36 -25.40
CA ASP A 106 -16.03 1.22 -24.43
C ASP A 106 -17.48 0.81 -24.14
N HIS A 107 -18.10 0.05 -25.04
CA HIS A 107 -19.50 -0.39 -24.89
C HIS A 107 -19.67 -1.32 -23.68
N GLN A 108 -18.64 -2.07 -23.30
CA GLN A 108 -18.69 -2.95 -22.14
C GLN A 108 -18.98 -2.20 -20.83
N LEU A 109 -18.52 -0.95 -20.67
CA LEU A 109 -18.79 -0.16 -19.48
C LEU A 109 -20.27 0.23 -19.29
N TYR A 110 -20.98 0.40 -20.40
CA TYR A 110 -22.39 0.81 -20.36
C TYR A 110 -23.35 -0.36 -20.18
N ASP A 111 -22.96 -1.53 -20.69
CA ASP A 111 -23.86 -2.70 -20.76
C ASP A 111 -23.46 -3.80 -19.77
N SER A 112 -22.32 -3.66 -19.07
CA SER A 112 -21.82 -4.66 -18.12
C SER A 112 -22.13 -4.33 -16.68
N ALA A 113 -22.13 -5.37 -15.86
CA ALA A 113 -22.19 -5.29 -14.41
C ALA A 113 -20.82 -5.62 -13.82
N TYR A 114 -20.54 -5.02 -12.67
CA TYR A 114 -19.34 -5.24 -11.89
C TYR A 114 -19.70 -5.70 -10.48
N SER A 115 -18.99 -6.71 -10.00
CA SER A 115 -19.23 -7.26 -8.67
C SER A 115 -18.54 -6.39 -7.62
N VAL A 116 -19.33 -5.75 -6.76
CA VAL A 116 -18.86 -4.84 -5.72
C VAL A 116 -19.15 -5.43 -4.36
N MET A 117 -18.17 -5.35 -3.47
CA MET A 117 -18.39 -5.76 -2.08
C MET A 117 -19.23 -4.72 -1.34
N GLU A 118 -20.27 -5.18 -0.66
CA GLU A 118 -21.15 -4.34 0.15
C GLU A 118 -21.32 -4.88 1.58
N CYS A 119 -21.67 -3.99 2.49
CA CYS A 119 -22.05 -4.36 3.86
C CYS A 119 -23.51 -4.01 4.09
N LYS A 120 -24.36 -5.02 4.24
CA LYS A 120 -25.77 -4.88 4.56
C LYS A 120 -26.13 -5.81 5.72
N ASP A 121 -26.94 -5.33 6.65
CA ASP A 121 -27.43 -6.11 7.79
C ASP A 121 -26.29 -6.83 8.55
N ASP A 122 -25.20 -6.12 8.81
CA ASP A 122 -23.99 -6.64 9.46
C ASP A 122 -23.37 -7.86 8.75
N LYS A 123 -23.48 -7.91 7.43
CA LYS A 123 -22.87 -8.94 6.59
C LYS A 123 -22.18 -8.33 5.40
N ILE A 124 -21.00 -8.84 5.11
CA ILE A 124 -20.28 -8.53 3.88
C ILE A 124 -20.76 -9.51 2.80
N SER A 125 -21.20 -8.97 1.67
CA SER A 125 -21.67 -9.72 0.50
C SER A 125 -21.22 -9.05 -0.79
N MET A 126 -21.38 -9.77 -1.92
CA MET A 126 -21.11 -9.22 -3.25
C MET A 126 -22.44 -8.82 -3.89
N ALA A 127 -22.44 -7.66 -4.54
CA ALA A 127 -23.60 -7.16 -5.30
C ALA A 127 -23.16 -6.81 -6.73
N GLU A 128 -24.00 -7.16 -7.70
CA GLU A 128 -23.81 -6.75 -9.09
C GLU A 128 -24.38 -5.35 -9.29
N VAL A 129 -23.55 -4.44 -9.79
CA VAL A 129 -23.92 -3.04 -10.05
C VAL A 129 -23.47 -2.64 -11.45
N PRO A 130 -24.08 -1.59 -12.07
CA PRO A 130 -23.56 -1.09 -13.35
C PRO A 130 -22.09 -0.72 -13.24
N GLU A 131 -21.26 -1.22 -14.17
CA GLU A 131 -19.80 -1.03 -14.12
C GLU A 131 -19.43 0.46 -14.12
N LEU A 132 -20.20 1.29 -14.80
CA LEU A 132 -20.00 2.74 -14.82
C LEU A 132 -20.07 3.38 -13.41
N ASN A 133 -20.92 2.86 -12.52
CA ASN A 133 -21.04 3.33 -11.15
C ASN A 133 -19.96 2.77 -10.21
N SER A 134 -19.23 1.76 -10.64
CA SER A 134 -18.17 1.07 -9.90
C SER A 134 -16.75 1.43 -10.36
N VAL A 135 -16.57 2.49 -11.14
CA VAL A 135 -15.25 2.91 -11.66
C VAL A 135 -14.21 3.09 -10.54
N ASN A 136 -14.61 3.59 -9.38
CA ASN A 136 -13.71 3.74 -8.23
C ASN A 136 -13.29 2.38 -7.66
N GLU A 137 -14.23 1.44 -7.58
CA GLU A 137 -13.97 0.08 -7.09
C GLU A 137 -13.04 -0.66 -8.05
N ARG A 138 -13.28 -0.53 -9.35
CA ARG A 138 -12.41 -1.10 -10.38
C ARG A 138 -10.96 -0.63 -10.24
N LEU A 139 -10.77 0.68 -10.01
CA LEU A 139 -9.43 1.25 -9.82
C LEU A 139 -8.80 0.79 -8.50
N ARG A 140 -9.60 0.57 -7.46
CA ARG A 140 -9.14 0.02 -6.19
C ARG A 140 -8.71 -1.44 -6.34
N ASP A 141 -9.46 -2.25 -7.10
CA ASP A 141 -9.08 -3.63 -7.39
C ASP A 141 -7.74 -3.70 -8.12
N ASP A 142 -7.55 -2.90 -9.17
CA ASP A 142 -6.26 -2.81 -9.88
C ASP A 142 -5.10 -2.43 -8.92
N TYR A 143 -5.35 -1.51 -7.98
CA TYR A 143 -4.37 -1.14 -6.95
C TYR A 143 -4.07 -2.29 -5.98
N ILE A 144 -5.07 -3.05 -5.57
CA ILE A 144 -4.91 -4.22 -4.69
C ILE A 144 -4.05 -5.28 -5.38
N ASP A 145 -4.35 -5.57 -6.65
CA ASP A 145 -3.59 -6.54 -7.45
C ASP A 145 -2.11 -6.13 -7.58
N ASP A 146 -1.83 -4.85 -7.84
CA ASP A 146 -0.47 -4.31 -7.90
C ASP A 146 0.24 -4.39 -6.52
N SER A 147 -0.50 -4.13 -5.43
CA SER A 147 0.03 -4.21 -4.07
C SER A 147 0.41 -5.64 -3.68
N GLU A 148 -0.35 -6.64 -4.12
CA GLU A 148 -0.01 -8.06 -3.93
C GLU A 148 1.29 -8.46 -4.63
N LEU A 149 1.62 -7.83 -5.78
CA LEU A 149 2.89 -8.09 -6.45
C LEU A 149 4.09 -7.60 -5.61
N GLY A 150 3.99 -6.42 -5.02
CA GLY A 150 4.99 -5.90 -4.09
C GLY A 150 5.14 -6.80 -2.86
N LEU A 151 4.01 -7.21 -2.28
CA LEU A 151 3.96 -8.10 -1.11
C LEU A 151 4.67 -9.44 -1.36
N ARG A 152 4.45 -10.05 -2.54
CA ARG A 152 5.13 -11.30 -2.93
C ARG A 152 6.65 -11.15 -2.96
N ARG A 153 7.18 -10.00 -3.39
CA ARG A 153 8.62 -9.73 -3.42
C ARG A 153 9.19 -9.59 -2.01
N TRP A 154 8.48 -8.92 -1.09
CA TRP A 154 8.90 -8.82 0.31
C TRP A 154 8.82 -10.15 1.03
N ASN A 155 7.77 -10.93 0.79
CA ASN A 155 7.64 -12.29 1.33
C ASN A 155 8.73 -13.24 0.82
N LYS A 156 9.21 -13.05 -0.41
CA LYS A 156 10.33 -13.81 -0.95
C LYS A 156 11.62 -13.56 -0.17
N ILE A 157 11.85 -12.33 0.29
CA ILE A 157 13.02 -12.01 1.14
C ILE A 157 12.96 -12.79 2.46
N ILE A 158 11.78 -12.85 3.08
CA ILE A 158 11.55 -13.56 4.34
C ILE A 158 11.70 -15.07 4.15
N GLU A 159 11.16 -15.61 3.07
CA GLU A 159 11.30 -17.02 2.69
C GLU A 159 12.77 -17.41 2.46
N ASP A 160 13.52 -16.62 1.69
CA ASP A 160 14.92 -16.85 1.41
C ASP A 160 15.78 -16.75 2.69
N ALA A 161 15.29 -16.01 3.68
CA ALA A 161 15.88 -15.97 5.02
C ALA A 161 15.55 -17.21 5.86
N GLY A 162 14.61 -18.06 5.47
CA GLY A 162 14.17 -19.25 6.21
C GLY A 162 13.31 -18.90 7.43
N ILE A 163 12.66 -17.73 7.46
CA ILE A 163 11.82 -17.29 8.56
C ILE A 163 10.37 -17.66 8.28
N ASP A 164 9.70 -18.23 9.29
CA ASP A 164 8.28 -18.64 9.22
C ASP A 164 7.37 -17.44 9.56
N PHE A 165 7.37 -16.46 8.66
CA PHE A 165 6.48 -15.30 8.70
C PHE A 165 6.13 -14.89 7.27
N ARG A 166 4.91 -14.40 7.06
CA ARG A 166 4.50 -13.83 5.76
C ARG A 166 3.63 -12.61 5.99
N PHE A 167 3.91 -11.54 5.29
CA PHE A 167 3.02 -10.39 5.18
C PHE A 167 1.77 -10.77 4.41
N SER A 168 0.65 -10.19 4.82
CA SER A 168 -0.63 -10.25 4.11
C SER A 168 -1.23 -8.87 3.98
N LEU A 169 -2.00 -8.63 2.91
CA LEU A 169 -2.85 -7.44 2.84
C LEU A 169 -4.08 -7.67 3.71
N PRO A 170 -4.54 -6.67 4.45
CA PRO A 170 -5.78 -6.79 5.17
C PRO A 170 -6.97 -6.78 4.21
N HIS A 171 -8.09 -7.30 4.66
CA HIS A 171 -9.35 -7.25 3.94
C HIS A 171 -9.73 -5.80 3.62
N ARG A 172 -10.33 -5.54 2.45
CA ARG A 172 -10.68 -4.19 1.98
C ARG A 172 -11.67 -3.43 2.88
N ALA A 173 -12.38 -4.11 3.76
CA ALA A 173 -13.25 -3.49 4.77
C ALA A 173 -12.51 -3.07 6.05
N PHE A 174 -11.24 -3.49 6.21
CA PHE A 174 -10.46 -3.20 7.40
C PHE A 174 -10.10 -1.72 7.49
N HIS A 175 -10.41 -1.07 8.63
CA HIS A 175 -9.98 0.28 8.99
C HIS A 175 -10.23 1.34 7.89
N ARG A 176 -11.45 1.34 7.32
CA ARG A 176 -11.86 2.30 6.28
C ARG A 176 -12.51 3.53 6.89
N GLU A 177 -12.24 4.69 6.32
CA GLU A 177 -12.85 5.98 6.70
C GLU A 177 -13.77 6.53 5.60
N ILE A 178 -13.71 5.99 4.39
CA ILE A 178 -14.48 6.42 3.22
C ILE A 178 -15.35 5.27 2.71
N GLY A 179 -16.54 5.60 2.21
CA GLY A 179 -17.48 4.67 1.59
C GLY A 179 -18.31 3.88 2.57
N GLN A 180 -18.88 2.77 2.11
CA GLN A 180 -19.84 1.99 2.90
C GLN A 180 -19.20 1.24 4.09
N PHE A 181 -17.88 1.05 4.08
CA PHE A 181 -17.15 0.42 5.17
C PHE A 181 -16.66 1.39 6.25
N ALA A 182 -16.86 2.71 6.09
CA ALA A 182 -16.43 3.72 7.07
C ALA A 182 -17.06 3.57 8.46
N SER A 183 -18.26 3.01 8.55
CA SER A 183 -18.96 2.76 9.81
C SER A 183 -18.79 1.34 10.35
N VAL A 184 -18.02 0.51 9.64
CA VAL A 184 -17.86 -0.91 9.92
C VAL A 184 -16.52 -1.16 10.59
N GLN A 185 -16.51 -1.94 11.68
CA GLN A 185 -15.31 -2.45 12.28
C GLN A 185 -15.08 -3.89 11.78
N ALA A 186 -14.07 -4.09 10.96
CA ALA A 186 -13.66 -5.41 10.48
C ALA A 186 -12.23 -5.70 10.91
N ASP A 187 -11.92 -6.96 11.23
CA ASP A 187 -10.52 -7.38 11.42
C ASP A 187 -9.79 -7.54 10.07
N PRO A 188 -8.47 -7.79 10.08
CA PRO A 188 -7.72 -7.96 8.83
C PRO A 188 -8.21 -9.13 7.95
N GLU A 189 -8.91 -10.10 8.51
CA GLU A 189 -9.52 -11.24 7.80
C GLU A 189 -10.93 -10.92 7.26
N GLY A 190 -11.46 -9.71 7.57
CA GLY A 190 -12.77 -9.25 7.11
C GLY A 190 -13.95 -9.65 8.00
N LYS A 191 -13.69 -10.21 9.18
CA LYS A 191 -14.73 -10.51 10.16
C LYS A 191 -15.22 -9.23 10.82
N LEU A 192 -16.52 -9.03 10.84
CA LEU A 192 -17.15 -7.90 11.51
C LEU A 192 -17.04 -8.03 13.03
N LEU A 193 -16.70 -6.94 13.67
CA LEU A 193 -16.50 -6.81 15.11
C LEU A 193 -17.44 -5.77 15.69
N SER A 194 -17.85 -5.98 16.94
CA SER A 194 -18.43 -4.91 17.73
C SER A 194 -17.39 -3.81 18.01
N LYS A 195 -17.85 -2.59 18.27
CA LYS A 195 -16.94 -1.49 18.66
C LYS A 195 -16.07 -1.84 19.86
N ARG A 196 -16.61 -2.57 20.83
CA ARG A 196 -15.88 -2.99 22.02
C ARG A 196 -14.75 -3.98 21.68
N GLU A 197 -15.01 -4.93 20.79
CA GLU A 197 -14.00 -5.89 20.33
C GLU A 197 -12.92 -5.18 19.54
N TRP A 198 -13.30 -4.27 18.64
CA TRP A 198 -12.38 -3.45 17.88
C TRP A 198 -11.44 -2.65 18.80
N ASP A 199 -12.00 -1.88 19.74
CA ASP A 199 -11.22 -1.04 20.65
C ASP A 199 -10.24 -1.85 21.52
N SER A 200 -10.55 -3.12 21.79
CA SER A 200 -9.67 -4.02 22.56
C SER A 200 -8.58 -4.70 21.73
N LYS A 201 -8.69 -4.71 20.39
CA LYS A 201 -7.82 -5.49 19.51
C LYS A 201 -7.06 -4.66 18.48
N LYS A 202 -7.52 -3.46 18.15
CA LYS A 202 -6.98 -2.63 17.06
C LYS A 202 -5.46 -2.45 17.11
N GLU A 203 -4.86 -2.36 18.30
CA GLU A 203 -3.41 -2.23 18.47
C GLU A 203 -2.62 -3.50 18.10
N GLN A 204 -3.31 -4.65 17.94
CA GLN A 204 -2.68 -5.85 17.41
C GLN A 204 -2.46 -5.75 15.89
N TRP A 205 -3.24 -4.89 15.22
CA TRP A 205 -3.29 -4.79 13.75
C TRP A 205 -2.84 -3.44 13.21
N LEU A 206 -2.91 -2.39 14.02
CA LEU A 206 -2.51 -1.02 13.67
C LEU A 206 -1.32 -0.58 14.52
N PRO A 207 -0.48 0.33 14.02
CA PRO A 207 0.60 0.90 14.81
C PRO A 207 0.06 1.57 16.07
N SER A 208 0.64 1.25 17.22
CA SER A 208 0.40 1.93 18.49
C SER A 208 1.26 3.20 18.62
N ASP A 209 0.99 4.01 19.64
CA ASP A 209 1.85 5.16 19.95
C ASP A 209 3.28 4.71 20.25
N ASP A 210 3.47 3.59 20.95
CA ASP A 210 4.79 3.01 21.23
C ASP A 210 5.50 2.59 19.93
N ASP A 211 4.77 2.03 18.95
CA ASP A 211 5.33 1.70 17.64
C ASP A 211 5.78 2.96 16.90
N HIS A 212 4.99 4.04 16.96
CA HIS A 212 5.34 5.33 16.37
C HIS A 212 6.56 5.96 17.01
N GLU A 213 6.60 6.04 18.35
CA GLU A 213 7.74 6.58 19.09
C GLU A 213 9.01 5.79 18.81
N PHE A 214 8.92 4.46 18.79
CA PHE A 214 10.05 3.60 18.47
C PHE A 214 10.58 3.86 17.05
N VAL A 215 9.72 3.80 16.03
CA VAL A 215 10.14 4.04 14.64
C VAL A 215 10.71 5.44 14.47
N GLN A 216 10.10 6.45 15.09
CA GLN A 216 10.60 7.82 15.06
C GLN A 216 11.99 7.94 15.71
N SER A 217 12.25 7.19 16.78
CA SER A 217 13.56 7.20 17.46
C SER A 217 14.71 6.67 16.56
N LEU A 218 14.38 5.86 15.56
CA LEU A 218 15.35 5.35 14.57
C LEU A 218 15.69 6.35 13.46
N MET A 219 14.89 7.42 13.29
CA MET A 219 15.03 8.41 12.22
C MET A 219 16.11 9.45 12.57
N ILE A 220 17.32 8.95 12.86
CA ILE A 220 18.49 9.78 13.18
C ILE A 220 19.26 10.08 11.90
N PRO A 221 19.64 11.36 11.64
CA PRO A 221 20.45 11.70 10.48
C PRO A 221 21.76 10.94 10.45
N VAL A 222 22.08 10.33 9.31
CA VAL A 222 23.37 9.68 9.09
C VAL A 222 24.32 10.72 8.50
N THR A 223 25.31 11.15 9.28
CA THR A 223 26.23 12.23 8.93
C THR A 223 27.66 11.74 8.63
N GLU A 224 27.94 10.47 8.84
CA GLU A 224 29.26 9.89 8.58
C GLU A 224 29.33 9.29 7.17
N PRO A 225 30.42 9.58 6.41
CA PRO A 225 30.63 8.98 5.10
C PRO A 225 30.66 7.45 5.15
N GLY A 226 30.01 6.79 4.16
CA GLY A 226 29.98 5.35 4.05
C GLY A 226 29.11 4.62 5.09
N LYS A 227 28.41 5.36 5.96
CA LYS A 227 27.45 4.81 6.91
C LYS A 227 26.04 4.81 6.33
N ILE A 228 25.21 3.94 6.84
CA ILE A 228 23.79 3.84 6.55
C ILE A 228 23.04 3.66 7.88
N ALA A 229 21.76 4.02 7.93
CA ALA A 229 20.95 3.79 9.12
C ALA A 229 20.91 2.29 9.48
N GLY A 230 20.95 1.98 10.78
CA GLY A 230 21.06 0.60 11.26
C GLY A 230 19.83 -0.28 10.99
N TRP A 231 18.67 0.37 10.79
CA TRP A 231 17.38 -0.29 10.55
C TRP A 231 17.09 -0.67 9.10
N ILE A 232 18.01 -0.38 8.17
CA ILE A 232 17.84 -0.68 6.74
C ILE A 232 19.11 -1.38 6.20
N ALA A 233 18.92 -2.41 5.40
CA ALA A 233 20.04 -3.09 4.76
C ALA A 233 20.66 -2.21 3.65
N PRO A 234 21.97 -2.30 3.43
CA PRO A 234 22.62 -1.63 2.31
C PRO A 234 22.02 -2.11 0.98
N PRO A 235 21.96 -1.26 -0.06
CA PRO A 235 21.48 -1.67 -1.36
C PRO A 235 22.34 -2.79 -1.95
N LYS A 236 21.70 -3.80 -2.55
CA LYS A 236 22.39 -4.87 -3.28
C LYS A 236 22.77 -4.35 -4.66
N GLY A 237 24.02 -4.16 -4.91
CA GLY A 237 24.49 -3.80 -6.24
C GLY A 237 25.42 -2.58 -6.25
N LYS A 238 25.72 -2.14 -7.44
CA LYS A 238 26.65 -1.03 -7.69
C LYS A 238 25.91 0.03 -8.50
N ILE A 239 26.07 1.30 -8.15
CA ILE A 239 25.63 2.41 -9.01
C ILE A 239 26.71 2.58 -10.10
N ASN A 240 26.29 2.49 -11.35
CA ASN A 240 27.21 2.64 -12.50
C ASN A 240 28.45 1.72 -12.42
N ARG A 241 28.27 0.50 -11.87
CA ARG A 241 29.36 -0.49 -11.67
C ARG A 241 30.44 -0.09 -10.64
N GLN A 242 30.23 1.00 -9.92
CA GLN A 242 31.11 1.43 -8.83
C GLN A 242 30.57 0.94 -7.49
N PRO A 243 31.43 0.68 -6.48
CA PRO A 243 30.98 0.47 -5.12
C PRO A 243 30.13 1.65 -4.64
N PHE A 244 29.14 1.38 -3.76
CA PHE A 244 28.39 2.47 -3.16
C PHE A 244 29.30 3.31 -2.26
N GLU A 245 29.47 4.58 -2.63
CA GLU A 245 29.82 5.63 -1.68
C GLU A 245 28.47 6.26 -1.32
N PHE A 246 28.00 6.06 -0.08
CA PHE A 246 26.77 6.66 0.37
C PHE A 246 26.94 8.17 0.42
N GLU A 247 26.11 8.87 -0.36
CA GLU A 247 26.04 10.32 -0.28
C GLU A 247 25.47 10.70 1.08
N PHE A 248 26.01 11.75 1.66
CA PHE A 248 25.51 12.32 2.90
C PHE A 248 25.52 13.83 2.78
N VAL A 249 24.55 14.46 3.42
CA VAL A 249 24.44 15.91 3.44
C VAL A 249 25.39 16.46 4.49
N ARG A 250 26.32 17.29 4.08
CA ARG A 250 27.14 18.08 5.01
C ARG A 250 26.35 19.34 5.35
N PHE A 251 25.98 19.49 6.61
CA PHE A 251 25.50 20.77 7.11
C PHE A 251 26.72 21.63 7.40
N HIS A 252 26.82 22.76 6.72
CA HIS A 252 27.86 23.76 6.94
C HIS A 252 27.33 24.80 7.95
#